data_c859feb3d927eb86d3136fbd9ecc0117
#
_entry.id   c859feb3d927eb86d3136fbd9ecc0117
#
_cell.length_a   1.000
_cell.length_b   1.000
_cell.length_c   1.000
_cell.angle_alpha   90.00
_cell.angle_beta   90.00
_cell.angle_gamma   90.00
#
_symmetry.space_group_name_H-M   'P 1'
#
loop_
_entity.id
_entity.type
_entity.pdbx_description
1 polymer ?
#
loop_
_entity_poly.entity_id
_entity_poly.type
_entity_poly.pdbx_seq_one_letter_code
_entity_poly.pdbx_strand_id
1 'polypeptide(L)'
;MIEIRNINKKFGKLEVLKNVNLSCKSGECIALIGPNGCGKTTLIKSILGMVLPDKGSIEFNGKSVLGEYIYRENIGYMPQIGRYPDNMTIGQIIDMIKKIRNSNHDLDEDLLNAFELEKMFDKQMRTLSGGTTQKVSAVLAFLFNPEVMILDEPTAGLDPLASEILKEKIIKEKEKGKLIFITSHLLSELDDLITEIIFMQDGEVHFHKKVEVLKSETNETKISKAIASILKQKQPESHNPKLAKVS
;
A
#
# COMPACT_ATOMS: atom_id res chain seq x y z
N MET A 1 0.20 -0.37 -16.70
CA MET A 1 0.19 -1.32 -15.56
C MET A 1 -1.17 -1.26 -14.86
N ILE A 2 -1.51 -0.28 -14.04
CA ILE A 2 -2.84 -0.14 -13.44
C ILE A 2 -3.47 1.17 -13.89
N GLU A 3 -4.65 1.10 -14.51
CA GLU A 3 -5.46 2.24 -14.91
C GLU A 3 -6.77 2.23 -14.15
N ILE A 4 -7.12 3.35 -13.52
CA ILE A 4 -8.33 3.55 -12.75
C ILE A 4 -9.07 4.73 -13.34
N ARG A 5 -10.32 4.51 -13.79
CA ARG A 5 -11.12 5.53 -14.47
C ARG A 5 -12.49 5.69 -13.81
N ASN A 6 -12.75 6.89 -13.32
CA ASN A 6 -14.06 7.34 -12.78
C ASN A 6 -14.61 6.40 -11.70
N ILE A 7 -13.75 5.84 -10.83
CA ILE A 7 -14.20 4.92 -9.79
C ILE A 7 -15.02 5.65 -8.74
N ASN A 8 -16.21 5.11 -8.50
CA ASN A 8 -17.08 5.54 -7.42
C ASN A 8 -17.48 4.32 -6.58
N LYS A 9 -17.54 4.52 -5.25
CA LYS A 9 -17.97 3.48 -4.31
C LYS A 9 -18.73 4.07 -3.14
N LYS A 10 -19.92 3.48 -2.85
CA LYS A 10 -20.74 3.80 -1.68
C LYS A 10 -20.91 2.55 -0.80
N PHE A 11 -21.00 2.76 0.50
CA PHE A 11 -21.48 1.78 1.45
C PHE A 11 -22.71 2.37 2.16
N GLY A 12 -23.91 1.90 1.78
CA GLY A 12 -25.16 2.52 2.17
C GLY A 12 -25.22 3.98 1.69
N LYS A 13 -25.31 4.93 2.63
CA LYS A 13 -25.34 6.37 2.31
C LYS A 13 -23.95 7.02 2.22
N LEU A 14 -22.91 6.33 2.64
CA LEU A 14 -21.55 6.88 2.69
C LEU A 14 -20.84 6.71 1.36
N GLU A 15 -20.51 7.80 0.69
CA GLU A 15 -19.63 7.80 -0.49
C GLU A 15 -18.17 7.74 -0.03
N VAL A 16 -17.51 6.61 -0.34
CA VAL A 16 -16.13 6.35 0.11
C VAL A 16 -15.11 6.61 -0.99
N LEU A 17 -15.49 6.39 -2.26
CA LEU A 17 -14.70 6.79 -3.43
C LEU A 17 -15.56 7.63 -4.36
N LYS A 18 -15.01 8.76 -4.80
CA LYS A 18 -15.69 9.74 -5.63
C LYS A 18 -14.85 10.10 -6.83
N ASN A 19 -15.24 9.59 -8.00
CA ASN A 19 -14.62 9.90 -9.29
C ASN A 19 -13.08 9.75 -9.28
N VAL A 20 -12.58 8.67 -8.70
CA VAL A 20 -11.13 8.41 -8.60
C VAL A 20 -10.58 8.04 -9.97
N ASN A 21 -9.53 8.77 -10.40
CA ASN A 21 -8.81 8.54 -11.64
C ASN A 21 -7.31 8.47 -11.34
N LEU A 22 -6.64 7.38 -11.76
CA LEU A 22 -5.21 7.16 -11.54
C LEU A 22 -4.62 6.34 -12.68
N SER A 23 -3.37 6.66 -13.03
CA SER A 23 -2.54 5.85 -13.94
C SER A 23 -1.23 5.55 -13.22
N CYS A 24 -0.91 4.28 -13.04
CA CYS A 24 0.26 3.82 -12.30
C CYS A 24 1.06 2.86 -13.15
N LYS A 25 2.36 3.11 -13.26
CA LYS A 25 3.26 2.44 -14.21
C LYS A 25 4.28 1.55 -13.52
N SER A 26 4.87 0.63 -14.28
CA SER A 26 6.03 -0.14 -13.83
C SER A 26 7.18 0.79 -13.42
N GLY A 27 7.93 0.41 -12.41
CA GLY A 27 9.06 1.17 -11.85
C GLY A 27 8.67 2.29 -10.90
N GLU A 28 7.38 2.56 -10.70
CA GLU A 28 6.91 3.53 -9.74
C GLU A 28 6.77 2.90 -8.35
N CYS A 29 7.27 3.59 -7.34
CA CYS A 29 7.00 3.30 -5.93
C CYS A 29 6.13 4.45 -5.39
N ILE A 30 4.86 4.17 -5.18
CA ILE A 30 3.82 5.16 -4.95
C ILE A 30 3.40 5.14 -3.48
N ALA A 31 3.53 6.26 -2.78
CA ALA A 31 2.90 6.43 -1.47
C ALA A 31 1.44 6.85 -1.64
N LEU A 32 0.52 6.02 -1.15
CA LEU A 32 -0.90 6.36 -1.03
C LEU A 32 -1.17 6.90 0.37
N ILE A 33 -1.35 8.20 0.48
CA ILE A 33 -1.46 8.92 1.74
C ILE A 33 -2.77 9.71 1.86
N GLY A 34 -3.15 10.04 3.08
CA GLY A 34 -4.35 10.79 3.40
C GLY A 34 -4.89 10.44 4.79
N PRO A 35 -5.82 11.22 5.33
CA PRO A 35 -6.39 10.98 6.65
C PRO A 35 -7.11 9.63 6.76
N ASN A 36 -7.34 9.17 7.99
CA ASN A 36 -8.12 7.96 8.22
C ASN A 36 -9.54 8.12 7.66
N GLY A 37 -10.05 7.06 7.04
CA GLY A 37 -11.38 7.08 6.44
C GLY A 37 -11.48 7.75 5.06
N CYS A 38 -10.38 8.30 4.50
CA CYS A 38 -10.42 8.96 3.19
C CYS A 38 -10.57 8.02 1.98
N GLY A 39 -10.63 6.69 2.17
CA GLY A 39 -10.89 5.73 1.10
C GLY A 39 -9.68 4.90 0.65
N LYS A 40 -8.46 5.06 1.21
CA LYS A 40 -7.24 4.31 0.81
C LYS A 40 -7.45 2.79 0.78
N THR A 41 -7.90 2.22 1.87
CA THR A 41 -8.14 0.77 1.97
C THR A 41 -9.25 0.31 1.01
N THR A 42 -10.27 1.14 0.76
CA THR A 42 -11.32 0.82 -0.21
C THR A 42 -10.76 0.82 -1.63
N LEU A 43 -9.90 1.79 -1.97
CA LEU A 43 -9.23 1.84 -3.26
C LEU A 43 -8.33 0.61 -3.46
N ILE A 44 -7.48 0.28 -2.48
CA ILE A 44 -6.65 -0.93 -2.50
C ILE A 44 -7.51 -2.18 -2.71
N LYS A 45 -8.58 -2.34 -1.92
CA LYS A 45 -9.49 -3.49 -2.05
C LYS A 45 -10.21 -3.52 -3.40
N SER A 46 -10.46 -2.36 -4.02
CA SER A 46 -11.03 -2.30 -5.36
C SER A 46 -10.02 -2.75 -6.43
N ILE A 47 -8.76 -2.36 -6.32
CA ILE A 47 -7.67 -2.86 -7.18
C ILE A 47 -7.51 -4.38 -7.04
N LEU A 48 -7.61 -4.90 -5.81
CA LEU A 48 -7.55 -6.33 -5.53
C LEU A 48 -8.82 -7.10 -5.93
N GLY A 49 -9.88 -6.40 -6.40
CA GLY A 49 -11.17 -7.01 -6.73
C GLY A 49 -11.92 -7.58 -5.51
N MET A 50 -11.54 -7.19 -4.31
CA MET A 50 -12.24 -7.54 -3.06
C MET A 50 -13.44 -6.63 -2.79
N VAL A 51 -13.44 -5.44 -3.39
CA VAL A 51 -14.56 -4.48 -3.37
C VAL A 51 -14.87 -4.12 -4.81
N LEU A 52 -16.11 -4.36 -5.23
CA LEU A 52 -16.56 -3.97 -6.58
C LEU A 52 -16.96 -2.49 -6.57
N PRO A 53 -16.41 -1.66 -7.46
CA PRO A 53 -16.88 -0.29 -7.64
C PRO A 53 -18.34 -0.25 -8.11
N ASP A 54 -19.05 0.81 -7.77
CA ASP A 54 -20.44 1.02 -8.25
C ASP A 54 -20.44 1.63 -9.65
N LYS A 55 -19.37 2.37 -10.01
CA LYS A 55 -19.15 2.96 -11.33
C LYS A 55 -17.66 3.03 -11.64
N GLY A 56 -17.33 3.12 -12.92
CA GLY A 56 -15.97 3.26 -13.43
C GLY A 56 -15.34 1.91 -13.78
N SER A 57 -14.06 1.92 -14.10
CA SER A 57 -13.30 0.73 -14.48
C SER A 57 -11.91 0.72 -13.86
N ILE A 58 -11.41 -0.48 -13.59
CA ILE A 58 -10.03 -0.73 -13.22
C ILE A 58 -9.47 -1.71 -14.25
N GLU A 59 -8.31 -1.38 -14.79
CA GLU A 59 -7.59 -2.22 -15.73
C GLU A 59 -6.22 -2.58 -15.16
N PHE A 60 -5.80 -3.82 -15.36
CA PHE A 60 -4.47 -4.34 -15.07
C PHE A 60 -3.84 -4.80 -16.40
N ASN A 61 -2.71 -4.19 -16.79
CA ASN A 61 -2.06 -4.47 -18.10
C ASN A 61 -3.03 -4.38 -19.28
N GLY A 62 -3.92 -3.38 -19.27
CA GLY A 62 -4.91 -3.13 -20.33
C GLY A 62 -6.11 -4.07 -20.34
N LYS A 63 -6.25 -4.95 -19.35
CA LYS A 63 -7.41 -5.85 -19.19
C LYS A 63 -8.23 -5.45 -17.97
N SER A 64 -9.56 -5.46 -18.11
CA SER A 64 -10.46 -5.20 -16.98
C SER A 64 -10.25 -6.21 -15.87
N VAL A 65 -10.22 -5.74 -14.62
CA VAL A 65 -10.19 -6.60 -13.45
C VAL A 65 -11.58 -7.05 -13.00
N LEU A 66 -12.64 -6.48 -13.58
CA LEU A 66 -14.02 -6.77 -13.19
C LEU A 66 -14.43 -8.18 -13.64
N GLY A 67 -14.79 -9.01 -12.69
CA GLY A 67 -15.16 -10.42 -12.94
C GLY A 67 -13.97 -11.35 -13.14
N GLU A 68 -12.74 -10.84 -13.14
CA GLU A 68 -11.52 -11.60 -13.32
C GLU A 68 -10.77 -11.79 -11.99
N TYR A 69 -10.00 -12.87 -11.89
CA TYR A 69 -9.20 -13.15 -10.69
C TYR A 69 -7.73 -13.51 -11.01
N ILE A 70 -7.43 -13.96 -12.24
CA ILE A 70 -6.09 -14.42 -12.64
C ILE A 70 -5.03 -13.33 -12.47
N TYR A 71 -5.37 -12.06 -12.75
CA TYR A 71 -4.45 -10.94 -12.57
C TYR A 71 -3.87 -10.82 -11.15
N ARG A 72 -4.58 -11.38 -10.13
CA ARG A 72 -4.12 -11.37 -8.73
C ARG A 72 -2.87 -12.22 -8.51
N GLU A 73 -2.57 -13.15 -9.41
CA GLU A 73 -1.34 -13.93 -9.39
C GLU A 73 -0.10 -13.03 -9.54
N ASN A 74 -0.27 -11.90 -10.24
CA ASN A 74 0.76 -10.90 -10.43
C ASN A 74 0.77 -9.80 -9.35
N ILE A 75 -0.03 -9.94 -8.29
CA ILE A 75 -0.10 -8.98 -7.18
C ILE A 75 0.31 -9.65 -5.88
N GLY A 76 1.31 -9.08 -5.22
CA GLY A 76 1.66 -9.36 -3.83
C GLY A 76 0.94 -8.36 -2.93
N TYR A 77 0.21 -8.85 -1.95
CA TYR A 77 -0.49 -8.01 -1.00
C TYR A 77 -0.07 -8.28 0.43
N MET A 78 0.40 -7.24 1.10
CA MET A 78 0.70 -7.24 2.52
C MET A 78 -0.32 -6.36 3.24
N PRO A 79 -1.31 -6.94 3.94
CA PRO A 79 -2.31 -6.16 4.68
C PRO A 79 -1.71 -5.56 5.95
N GLN A 80 -2.29 -4.45 6.43
CA GLN A 80 -1.90 -3.81 7.69
C GLN A 80 -1.95 -4.79 8.88
N ILE A 81 -2.93 -5.69 8.90
CA ILE A 81 -3.06 -6.76 9.89
C ILE A 81 -3.25 -8.07 9.15
N GLY A 82 -2.23 -8.91 9.14
CA GLY A 82 -2.31 -10.27 8.61
C GLY A 82 -3.23 -11.13 9.48
N ARG A 83 -4.25 -11.72 8.86
CA ARG A 83 -5.14 -12.68 9.53
C ARG A 83 -4.99 -14.04 8.89
N TYR A 84 -4.55 -14.99 9.66
CA TYR A 84 -4.29 -16.36 9.25
C TYR A 84 -5.06 -17.33 10.15
N PRO A 85 -5.33 -18.56 9.71
CA PRO A 85 -5.95 -19.58 10.57
C PRO A 85 -5.09 -19.83 11.82
N ASP A 86 -5.66 -19.59 13.00
CA ASP A 86 -4.98 -19.59 14.30
C ASP A 86 -4.26 -20.90 14.61
N ASN A 87 -4.82 -22.03 14.17
CA ASN A 87 -4.32 -23.39 14.46
C ASN A 87 -3.27 -23.88 13.46
N MET A 88 -3.03 -23.16 12.38
CA MET A 88 -1.97 -23.50 11.41
C MET A 88 -0.62 -22.97 11.88
N THR A 89 0.43 -23.68 11.54
CA THR A 89 1.81 -23.23 11.76
C THR A 89 2.27 -22.33 10.61
N ILE A 90 3.39 -21.60 10.80
CA ILE A 90 3.99 -20.76 9.74
C ILE A 90 4.26 -21.61 8.50
N GLY A 91 4.91 -22.78 8.65
CA GLY A 91 5.21 -23.69 7.54
C GLY A 91 3.94 -24.13 6.81
N GLN A 92 2.89 -24.52 7.57
CA GLN A 92 1.61 -24.92 6.98
C GLN A 92 0.93 -23.79 6.19
N ILE A 93 1.02 -22.54 6.65
CA ILE A 93 0.49 -21.38 5.90
C ILE A 93 1.23 -21.21 4.58
N ILE A 94 2.56 -21.22 4.62
CA ILE A 94 3.40 -21.07 3.42
C ILE A 94 3.11 -22.20 2.42
N ASP A 95 3.06 -23.46 2.88
CA ASP A 95 2.75 -24.61 2.04
C ASP A 95 1.34 -24.54 1.45
N MET A 96 0.35 -24.11 2.24
CA MET A 96 -1.01 -23.92 1.77
C MET A 96 -1.06 -22.90 0.63
N ILE A 97 -0.41 -21.75 0.79
CA ILE A 97 -0.39 -20.72 -0.25
C ILE A 97 0.37 -21.19 -1.50
N LYS A 98 1.53 -21.88 -1.33
CA LYS A 98 2.25 -22.52 -2.44
C LYS A 98 1.34 -23.46 -3.23
N LYS A 99 0.56 -24.30 -2.56
CA LYS A 99 -0.41 -25.23 -3.20
C LYS A 99 -1.57 -24.49 -3.89
N ILE A 100 -2.13 -23.47 -3.28
CA ILE A 100 -3.24 -22.69 -3.86
C ILE A 100 -2.79 -21.98 -5.14
N ARG A 101 -1.59 -21.39 -5.13
CA ARG A 101 -1.03 -20.70 -6.29
C ARG A 101 -0.56 -21.63 -7.38
N ASN A 102 -0.35 -22.91 -7.09
CA ASN A 102 0.12 -23.96 -8.02
C ASN A 102 1.27 -23.44 -8.93
N SER A 103 2.15 -22.64 -8.33
CA SER A 103 3.17 -21.89 -9.05
C SER A 103 4.37 -22.80 -9.33
N ASN A 104 4.68 -22.98 -10.62
CA ASN A 104 5.92 -23.63 -11.07
C ASN A 104 7.07 -22.62 -11.23
N HIS A 105 6.90 -21.38 -10.76
CA HIS A 105 7.91 -20.33 -10.85
C HIS A 105 8.86 -20.41 -9.66
N ASP A 106 10.09 -19.95 -9.85
CA ASP A 106 11.06 -19.79 -8.79
C ASP A 106 10.50 -18.87 -7.70
N LEU A 107 10.54 -19.35 -6.47
CA LEU A 107 10.06 -18.60 -5.31
C LEU A 107 11.12 -17.62 -4.85
N ASP A 108 10.69 -16.43 -4.48
CA ASP A 108 11.54 -15.43 -3.85
C ASP A 108 11.58 -15.66 -2.33
N GLU A 109 12.61 -16.35 -1.86
CA GLU A 109 12.79 -16.73 -0.47
C GLU A 109 13.71 -15.76 0.30
N ASP A 110 14.09 -14.60 -0.30
CA ASP A 110 14.99 -13.63 0.33
C ASP A 110 14.53 -13.22 1.73
N LEU A 111 13.25 -12.81 1.86
CA LEU A 111 12.70 -12.39 3.16
C LEU A 111 12.50 -13.57 4.12
N LEU A 112 12.20 -14.76 3.62
CA LEU A 112 12.08 -15.98 4.42
C LEU A 112 13.38 -16.26 5.14
N ASN A 113 14.47 -16.20 4.39
CA ASN A 113 15.83 -16.42 4.88
C ASN A 113 16.28 -15.26 5.80
N ALA A 114 16.11 -14.02 5.37
CA ALA A 114 16.56 -12.85 6.13
C ALA A 114 15.83 -12.69 7.48
N PHE A 115 14.57 -13.08 7.58
CA PHE A 115 13.81 -13.11 8.84
C PHE A 115 13.98 -14.40 9.63
N GLU A 116 14.78 -15.36 9.12
CA GLU A 116 15.00 -16.67 9.72
C GLU A 116 13.71 -17.42 10.09
N LEU A 117 12.64 -17.25 9.30
CA LEU A 117 11.33 -17.82 9.64
C LEU A 117 11.31 -19.35 9.60
N GLU A 118 12.22 -20.00 8.89
CA GLU A 118 12.34 -21.47 8.88
C GLU A 118 12.53 -22.03 10.28
N LYS A 119 13.30 -21.35 11.13
CA LYS A 119 13.53 -21.74 12.54
C LYS A 119 12.25 -21.72 13.38
N MET A 120 11.16 -21.15 12.82
CA MET A 120 9.90 -20.97 13.50
C MET A 120 8.72 -21.67 12.79
N PHE A 121 8.99 -22.50 11.78
CA PHE A 121 7.94 -23.13 10.96
C PHE A 121 6.91 -23.93 11.76
N ASP A 122 7.29 -24.51 12.88
CA ASP A 122 6.41 -25.30 13.76
C ASP A 122 5.55 -24.43 14.70
N LYS A 123 5.80 -23.10 14.76
CA LYS A 123 5.01 -22.21 15.63
C LYS A 123 3.65 -21.93 15.03
N GLN A 124 2.60 -22.08 15.84
CA GLN A 124 1.21 -21.78 15.45
C GLN A 124 1.00 -20.27 15.35
N MET A 125 0.19 -19.85 14.37
CA MET A 125 -0.08 -18.43 14.11
C MET A 125 -0.62 -17.70 15.33
N ARG A 126 -1.50 -18.30 16.12
CA ARG A 126 -2.05 -17.72 17.37
C ARG A 126 -1.02 -17.42 18.44
N THR A 127 0.17 -18.03 18.37
CA THR A 127 1.23 -17.84 19.39
C THR A 127 2.25 -16.78 18.98
N LEU A 128 2.12 -16.21 17.80
CA LEU A 128 3.05 -15.24 17.27
C LEU A 128 2.79 -13.85 17.83
N SER A 129 3.87 -13.08 18.00
CA SER A 129 3.77 -11.64 18.21
C SER A 129 3.27 -10.93 16.94
N GLY A 130 2.72 -9.73 17.07
CA GLY A 130 2.31 -8.91 15.93
C GLY A 130 3.45 -8.71 14.93
N GLY A 131 4.67 -8.42 15.39
CA GLY A 131 5.83 -8.25 14.53
C GLY A 131 6.22 -9.54 13.78
N THR A 132 6.11 -10.71 14.41
CA THR A 132 6.36 -11.99 13.72
C THR A 132 5.28 -12.26 12.67
N THR A 133 4.01 -12.00 12.99
CA THR A 133 2.92 -12.10 12.01
C THR A 133 3.13 -11.17 10.82
N GLN A 134 3.65 -9.96 11.07
CA GLN A 134 3.98 -9.01 10.03
C GLN A 134 5.13 -9.50 9.13
N LYS A 135 6.17 -10.14 9.71
CA LYS A 135 7.24 -10.81 8.94
C LYS A 135 6.67 -11.91 8.03
N VAL A 136 5.75 -12.74 8.53
CA VAL A 136 5.06 -13.75 7.71
C VAL A 136 4.26 -13.10 6.59
N SER A 137 3.53 -12.01 6.87
CA SER A 137 2.78 -11.27 5.84
C SER A 137 3.68 -10.70 4.76
N ALA A 138 4.84 -10.16 5.14
CA ALA A 138 5.85 -9.66 4.21
C ALA A 138 6.36 -10.80 3.31
N VAL A 139 6.79 -11.92 3.89
CA VAL A 139 7.26 -13.08 3.11
C VAL A 139 6.22 -13.50 2.08
N LEU A 140 4.96 -13.69 2.49
CA LEU A 140 3.90 -14.12 1.58
C LEU A 140 3.60 -13.14 0.46
N ALA A 141 3.77 -11.82 0.70
CA ALA A 141 3.57 -10.80 -0.32
C ALA A 141 4.64 -10.83 -1.42
N PHE A 142 5.90 -11.20 -1.08
CA PHE A 142 7.01 -11.22 -2.02
C PHE A 142 7.27 -12.61 -2.62
N LEU A 143 6.85 -13.69 -1.97
CA LEU A 143 7.22 -15.08 -2.23
C LEU A 143 7.09 -15.51 -3.70
N PHE A 144 6.07 -15.03 -4.40
CA PHE A 144 5.78 -15.43 -5.79
C PHE A 144 6.29 -14.43 -6.83
N ASN A 145 7.22 -13.58 -6.45
CA ASN A 145 7.88 -12.60 -7.32
C ASN A 145 6.88 -11.74 -8.15
N PRO A 146 5.83 -11.15 -7.53
CA PRO A 146 4.77 -10.45 -8.25
C PRO A 146 5.28 -9.23 -9.01
N GLU A 147 4.54 -8.81 -10.07
CA GLU A 147 4.82 -7.59 -10.82
C GLU A 147 4.40 -6.32 -10.06
N VAL A 148 3.37 -6.44 -9.25
CA VAL A 148 2.81 -5.35 -8.44
C VAL A 148 2.81 -5.75 -6.97
N MET A 149 3.25 -4.86 -6.11
CA MET A 149 3.17 -5.02 -4.67
C MET A 149 2.29 -3.94 -4.05
N ILE A 150 1.38 -4.33 -3.19
CA ILE A 150 0.54 -3.44 -2.40
C ILE A 150 0.84 -3.72 -0.93
N LEU A 151 1.49 -2.76 -0.28
CA LEU A 151 2.02 -2.89 1.08
C LEU A 151 1.30 -1.89 1.99
N ASP A 152 0.40 -2.41 2.82
CA ASP A 152 -0.41 -1.57 3.71
C ASP A 152 0.26 -1.50 5.09
N GLU A 153 0.88 -0.36 5.43
CA GLU A 153 1.67 -0.12 6.65
C GLU A 153 2.78 -1.17 6.87
N PRO A 154 3.67 -1.41 5.90
CA PRO A 154 4.54 -2.59 5.90
C PRO A 154 5.52 -2.68 7.07
N THR A 155 5.97 -1.54 7.60
CA THR A 155 6.94 -1.47 8.72
C THR A 155 6.28 -1.45 10.09
N ALA A 156 4.95 -1.29 10.15
CA ALA A 156 4.24 -1.20 11.42
C ALA A 156 4.40 -2.47 12.27
N GLY A 157 4.89 -2.30 13.50
CA GLY A 157 5.08 -3.40 14.45
C GLY A 157 6.31 -4.28 14.21
N LEU A 158 7.12 -4.00 13.19
CA LEU A 158 8.43 -4.63 13.00
C LEU A 158 9.46 -4.04 13.96
N ASP A 159 10.42 -4.84 14.37
CA ASP A 159 11.63 -4.36 15.01
C ASP A 159 12.51 -3.58 14.00
N PRO A 160 13.45 -2.72 14.47
CA PRO A 160 14.25 -1.88 13.58
C PRO A 160 15.01 -2.65 12.50
N LEU A 161 15.60 -3.80 12.85
CA LEU A 161 16.35 -4.61 11.90
C LEU A 161 15.45 -5.19 10.82
N ALA A 162 14.30 -5.75 11.20
CA ALA A 162 13.33 -6.29 10.25
C ALA A 162 12.74 -5.21 9.34
N SER A 163 12.55 -3.99 9.87
CA SER A 163 12.10 -2.84 9.08
C SER A 163 13.12 -2.48 8.00
N GLU A 164 14.41 -2.42 8.33
CA GLU A 164 15.48 -2.13 7.35
C GLU A 164 15.60 -3.24 6.30
N ILE A 165 15.57 -4.51 6.70
CA ILE A 165 15.58 -5.65 5.76
C ILE A 165 14.41 -5.53 4.75
N LEU A 166 13.21 -5.19 5.23
CA LEU A 166 12.03 -5.03 4.36
C LEU A 166 12.17 -3.83 3.42
N LYS A 167 12.70 -2.70 3.90
CA LYS A 167 12.97 -1.51 3.06
C LYS A 167 13.98 -1.82 1.97
N GLU A 168 15.09 -2.48 2.29
CA GLU A 168 16.07 -2.91 1.30
C GLU A 168 15.44 -3.84 0.24
N LYS A 169 14.57 -4.75 0.66
CA LYS A 169 13.82 -5.61 -0.28
C LYS A 169 12.92 -4.79 -1.18
N ILE A 170 12.18 -3.82 -0.66
CA ILE A 170 11.34 -2.91 -1.45
C ILE A 170 12.17 -2.14 -2.48
N ILE A 171 13.33 -1.62 -2.10
CA ILE A 171 14.25 -0.91 -3.00
C ILE A 171 14.69 -1.84 -4.14
N LYS A 172 15.16 -3.04 -3.82
CA LYS A 172 15.55 -4.03 -4.83
C LYS A 172 14.43 -4.34 -5.84
N GLU A 173 13.21 -4.50 -5.35
CA GLU A 173 12.06 -4.80 -6.23
C GLU A 173 11.66 -3.59 -7.10
N LYS A 174 11.78 -2.36 -6.57
CA LYS A 174 11.63 -1.13 -7.34
C LYS A 174 12.67 -1.04 -8.47
N GLU A 175 13.94 -1.34 -8.17
CA GLU A 175 15.03 -1.33 -9.15
C GLU A 175 14.84 -2.37 -10.26
N LYS A 176 14.14 -3.48 -9.98
CA LYS A 176 13.69 -4.45 -10.99
C LYS A 176 12.54 -3.95 -11.87
N GLY A 177 12.07 -2.72 -11.64
CA GLY A 177 11.00 -2.10 -12.43
C GLY A 177 9.59 -2.49 -12.02
N LYS A 178 9.39 -3.05 -10.82
CA LYS A 178 8.05 -3.40 -10.32
C LYS A 178 7.27 -2.16 -9.91
N LEU A 179 5.94 -2.24 -9.95
CA LEU A 179 5.05 -1.24 -9.40
C LEU A 179 4.79 -1.53 -7.93
N ILE A 180 5.01 -0.55 -7.05
CA ILE A 180 4.85 -0.71 -5.61
C ILE A 180 3.92 0.37 -5.08
N PHE A 181 2.85 -0.04 -4.38
CA PHE A 181 2.03 0.85 -3.58
C PHE A 181 2.36 0.67 -2.11
N ILE A 182 2.58 1.77 -1.40
CA ILE A 182 2.81 1.75 0.04
C ILE A 182 1.83 2.72 0.70
N THR A 183 1.09 2.25 1.70
CA THR A 183 0.46 3.17 2.64
C THR A 183 1.35 3.32 3.87
N SER A 184 1.44 4.51 4.43
CA SER A 184 2.10 4.73 5.72
C SER A 184 1.58 5.99 6.38
N HIS A 185 1.56 5.96 7.71
CA HIS A 185 1.34 7.15 8.54
C HIS A 185 2.67 7.86 8.86
N LEU A 186 3.81 7.18 8.69
CA LEU A 186 5.15 7.69 8.98
C LEU A 186 5.87 8.05 7.67
N LEU A 187 5.55 9.23 7.12
CA LEU A 187 6.12 9.70 5.85
C LEU A 187 7.65 9.79 5.84
N SER A 188 8.26 10.01 7.01
CA SER A 188 9.72 10.03 7.13
C SER A 188 10.41 8.70 6.84
N GLU A 189 9.70 7.59 6.93
CA GLU A 189 10.23 6.27 6.59
C GLU A 189 10.20 5.99 5.08
N LEU A 190 9.49 6.83 4.31
CA LEU A 190 9.27 6.65 2.89
C LEU A 190 10.18 7.52 2.01
N ASP A 191 10.91 8.50 2.60
CA ASP A 191 11.64 9.53 1.85
C ASP A 191 12.58 8.95 0.78
N ASP A 192 13.23 7.80 1.04
CA ASP A 192 14.18 7.16 0.12
C ASP A 192 13.54 6.04 -0.74
N LEU A 193 12.32 5.64 -0.40
CA LEU A 193 11.64 4.53 -1.06
C LEU A 193 10.82 4.99 -2.27
N ILE A 194 10.06 6.07 -2.10
CA ILE A 194 8.98 6.44 -3.02
C ILE A 194 9.45 7.36 -4.15
N THR A 195 8.83 7.17 -5.31
CA THR A 195 9.01 8.03 -6.48
C THR A 195 7.84 8.99 -6.67
N GLU A 196 6.66 8.59 -6.23
CA GLU A 196 5.41 9.34 -6.44
C GLU A 196 4.51 9.31 -5.20
N ILE A 197 3.65 10.32 -5.11
CA ILE A 197 2.68 10.46 -4.03
C ILE A 197 1.29 10.65 -4.61
N ILE A 198 0.36 9.84 -4.13
CA ILE A 198 -1.08 10.03 -4.29
C ILE A 198 -1.62 10.50 -2.94
N PHE A 199 -2.18 11.72 -2.91
CA PHE A 199 -2.86 12.23 -1.72
C PHE A 199 -4.38 12.14 -1.90
N MET A 200 -5.02 11.41 -0.99
CA MET A 200 -6.48 11.24 -0.95
C MET A 200 -7.08 11.95 0.25
N GLN A 201 -8.23 12.57 0.04
CA GLN A 201 -9.06 13.15 1.10
C GLN A 201 -10.53 13.07 0.70
N ASP A 202 -11.41 12.77 1.64
CA ASP A 202 -12.87 12.73 1.47
C ASP A 202 -13.35 11.88 0.26
N GLY A 203 -12.62 10.81 -0.05
CA GLY A 203 -12.91 9.88 -1.14
C GLY A 203 -12.38 10.31 -2.51
N GLU A 204 -11.66 11.42 -2.60
CA GLU A 204 -11.13 11.99 -3.83
C GLU A 204 -9.60 11.98 -3.87
N VAL A 205 -9.03 11.92 -5.07
CA VAL A 205 -7.59 12.14 -5.29
C VAL A 205 -7.37 13.64 -5.46
N HIS A 206 -6.74 14.25 -4.49
CA HIS A 206 -6.42 15.67 -4.53
C HIS A 206 -5.22 16.00 -5.40
N PHE A 207 -4.22 15.10 -5.42
CA PHE A 207 -3.10 15.15 -6.35
C PHE A 207 -2.41 13.79 -6.49
N HIS A 208 -1.78 13.60 -7.63
CA HIS A 208 -0.82 12.53 -7.93
C HIS A 208 0.40 13.21 -8.52
N LYS A 209 1.55 13.19 -7.82
CA LYS A 209 2.76 13.91 -8.20
C LYS A 209 4.01 13.10 -7.91
N LYS A 210 5.03 13.31 -8.75
CA LYS A 210 6.39 12.85 -8.46
C LYS A 210 6.94 13.58 -7.23
N VAL A 211 7.70 12.85 -6.41
CA VAL A 211 8.33 13.41 -5.19
C VAL A 211 9.23 14.61 -5.53
N GLU A 212 10.01 14.51 -6.60
CA GLU A 212 10.89 15.60 -7.04
C GLU A 212 10.11 16.87 -7.41
N VAL A 213 9.00 16.72 -8.13
CA VAL A 213 8.11 17.83 -8.50
C VAL A 213 7.50 18.46 -7.25
N LEU A 214 7.02 17.61 -6.33
CA LEU A 214 6.45 18.07 -5.06
C LEU A 214 7.47 18.88 -4.24
N LYS A 215 8.69 18.38 -4.10
CA LYS A 215 9.77 19.05 -3.38
C LYS A 215 10.17 20.38 -4.06
N SER A 216 10.27 20.42 -5.39
CA SER A 216 10.61 21.64 -6.14
C SER A 216 9.54 22.73 -6.07
N GLU A 217 8.26 22.37 -6.18
CA GLU A 217 7.15 23.33 -6.09
C GLU A 217 7.02 23.97 -4.70
N THR A 218 7.42 23.24 -3.65
CA THR A 218 7.27 23.70 -2.26
C THR A 218 8.55 24.25 -1.66
N ASN A 219 9.70 24.10 -2.33
CA ASN A 219 11.05 24.38 -1.81
C ASN A 219 11.35 23.61 -0.49
N GLU A 220 10.72 22.45 -0.30
CA GLU A 220 10.88 21.63 0.90
C GLU A 220 11.71 20.37 0.59
N THR A 221 12.61 20.01 1.49
CA THR A 221 13.44 18.81 1.36
C THR A 221 12.74 17.55 1.87
N LYS A 222 11.87 17.68 2.89
CA LYS A 222 11.14 16.57 3.49
C LYS A 222 9.75 16.44 2.89
N ILE A 223 9.36 15.23 2.51
CA ILE A 223 8.04 14.93 1.93
C ILE A 223 6.89 15.39 2.83
N SER A 224 6.98 15.16 4.15
CA SER A 224 5.95 15.57 5.10
C SER A 224 5.71 17.09 5.11
N LYS A 225 6.78 17.89 5.00
CA LYS A 225 6.69 19.34 4.91
C LYS A 225 6.13 19.80 3.55
N ALA A 226 6.57 19.19 2.47
CA ALA A 226 6.09 19.48 1.12
C ALA A 226 4.57 19.25 1.00
N ILE A 227 4.07 18.12 1.52
CA ILE A 227 2.62 17.85 1.57
C ILE A 227 1.89 18.89 2.39
N ALA A 228 2.38 19.20 3.60
CA ALA A 228 1.76 20.20 4.47
C ALA A 228 1.70 21.59 3.79
N SER A 229 2.72 21.97 3.05
CA SER A 229 2.75 23.23 2.28
C SER A 229 1.67 23.28 1.20
N ILE A 230 1.52 22.20 0.40
CA ILE A 230 0.45 22.12 -0.62
C ILE A 230 -0.94 22.17 0.00
N LEU A 231 -1.15 21.46 1.11
CA LEU A 231 -2.45 21.44 1.77
C LEU A 231 -2.83 22.79 2.36
N LYS A 232 -1.86 23.55 2.89
CA LYS A 232 -2.07 24.93 3.36
C LYS A 232 -2.43 25.88 2.23
N GLN A 233 -1.78 25.77 1.06
CA GLN A 233 -2.07 26.62 -0.10
C GLN A 233 -3.49 26.39 -0.67
N LYS A 234 -4.04 25.18 -0.50
CA LYS A 234 -5.39 24.82 -0.98
C LYS A 234 -6.51 25.14 0.02
N GLN A 235 -6.21 25.49 1.27
CA GLN A 235 -7.21 26.03 2.20
C GLN A 235 -7.39 27.52 1.92
N PRO A 236 -8.56 27.99 1.43
CA PRO A 236 -8.80 29.44 1.35
C PRO A 236 -8.74 29.99 2.78
N GLU A 237 -8.15 31.19 2.94
CA GLU A 237 -8.10 31.92 4.18
C GLU A 237 -9.51 32.10 4.74
N SER A 238 -9.98 31.18 5.53
CA SER A 238 -11.26 31.28 6.24
C SER A 238 -11.00 31.42 7.73
N HIS A 239 -11.26 32.66 8.18
CA HIS A 239 -11.48 33.10 9.56
C HIS A 239 -10.26 33.24 10.46
N ASN A 240 -9.75 34.47 10.41
CA ASN A 240 -9.15 35.10 11.56
C ASN A 240 -10.32 35.52 12.50
N PRO A 241 -10.55 34.90 13.67
CA PRO A 241 -11.50 35.44 14.63
C PRO A 241 -10.89 36.71 15.22
N LYS A 242 -11.40 37.87 14.76
CA LYS A 242 -11.14 39.15 15.41
C LYS A 242 -11.43 38.98 16.90
N LEU A 243 -10.39 39.13 17.71
CA LEU A 243 -10.50 39.41 19.15
C LEU A 243 -11.44 40.59 19.31
N ALA A 244 -12.66 40.36 19.71
CA ALA A 244 -13.56 41.37 20.20
C ALA A 244 -12.95 41.93 21.48
N LYS A 245 -12.41 43.15 21.43
CA LYS A 245 -12.08 43.93 22.57
C LYS A 245 -13.36 44.19 23.32
N VAL A 246 -13.47 43.64 24.53
CA VAL A 246 -14.45 44.06 25.52
C VAL A 246 -13.91 45.34 26.13
N SER A 247 -14.59 46.43 25.89
CA SER A 247 -14.56 47.67 26.67
C SER A 247 -15.65 47.66 27.69
#